data_61d76a40ed34197db7e5b22bb647910d
#
_entry.id   61d76a40ed34197db7e5b22bb647910d
#
_cell.length_a   1.000
_cell.length_b   1.000
_cell.length_c   1.000
_cell.angle_alpha   90.00
_cell.angle_beta   90.00
_cell.angle_gamma   90.00
#
_symmetry.space_group_name_H-M   'P 1'
#
loop_
_entity.id
_entity.type
_entity.pdbx_description
1 polymer ?
#
loop_
_entity_poly.entity_id
_entity_poly.type
_entity_poly.pdbx_seq_one_letter_code
_entity_poly.pdbx_strand_id
1 'polypeptide(L)'
;KVIMQANKNGYFYVLDRTNGDFISASEMSQVSWATGVDPKTGRPNVHPDAMYSDERGTTVYPVQMHNTSQMSFNPATGLVYVPIAVENTFSFVASKGYTPTPGAQNFGLNLGGARGGIPMASPPPHGPERKNPDGSKVRGGILSAWDPATQKERWFALGGGQSGGGTVSLASNVVIQTLGNGRLKAFTADKGEPLLD
;
A
#
# COMPACT_ATOMS: atom_id res chain seq x y z
N LYS A 1 -5.01 11.45 20.80
CA LYS A 1 -4.19 10.29 20.42
C LYS A 1 -4.84 9.59 19.27
N VAL A 2 -4.06 9.07 18.29
CA VAL A 2 -4.59 8.47 17.06
C VAL A 2 -4.09 7.05 16.87
N ILE A 3 -4.81 6.29 16.06
CA ILE A 3 -4.35 5.07 15.40
C ILE A 3 -3.96 5.43 13.98
N MET A 4 -2.82 4.96 13.51
CA MET A 4 -2.32 5.15 12.16
C MET A 4 -2.13 3.80 11.49
N GLN A 5 -2.64 3.64 10.26
CA GLN A 5 -2.59 2.37 9.54
C GLN A 5 -2.32 2.59 8.05
N ALA A 6 -1.17 2.12 7.58
CA ALA A 6 -0.94 1.88 6.17
C ALA A 6 -1.59 0.55 5.81
N ASN A 7 -2.57 0.55 4.90
CA ASN A 7 -3.35 -0.63 4.58
C ASN A 7 -2.95 -1.24 3.23
N LYS A 8 -3.25 -2.52 3.03
CA LYS A 8 -3.06 -3.22 1.74
C LYS A 8 -3.72 -2.49 0.57
N ASN A 9 -4.82 -1.82 0.83
CA ASN A 9 -5.71 -1.19 -0.13
C ASN A 9 -5.17 0.11 -0.77
N GLY A 10 -3.98 0.57 -0.38
CA GLY A 10 -3.33 1.75 -0.95
C GLY A 10 -3.50 3.05 -0.18
N TYR A 11 -4.33 3.06 0.86
CA TYR A 11 -4.59 4.23 1.69
C TYR A 11 -3.83 4.18 3.01
N PHE A 12 -3.44 5.35 3.51
CA PHE A 12 -2.99 5.57 4.88
C PHE A 12 -4.13 6.20 5.68
N TYR A 13 -4.59 5.50 6.72
CA TYR A 13 -5.69 5.92 7.58
C TYR A 13 -5.21 6.51 8.89
N VAL A 14 -5.90 7.53 9.37
CA VAL A 14 -5.76 8.09 10.72
C VAL A 14 -7.14 8.10 11.37
N LEU A 15 -7.24 7.47 12.54
CA LEU A 15 -8.47 7.37 13.33
C LEU A 15 -8.25 7.92 14.73
N ASP A 16 -9.28 8.46 15.36
CA ASP A 16 -9.24 8.75 16.79
C ASP A 16 -9.18 7.45 17.59
N ARG A 17 -8.18 7.33 18.44
CA ARG A 17 -7.97 6.13 19.25
C ARG A 17 -9.05 5.95 20.32
N THR A 18 -9.74 7.01 20.71
CA THR A 18 -10.68 7.01 21.82
C THR A 18 -12.00 6.35 21.45
N ASN A 19 -12.49 6.61 20.24
CA ASN A 19 -13.82 6.20 19.79
C ASN A 19 -13.84 5.56 18.39
N GLY A 20 -12.69 5.55 17.68
CA GLY A 20 -12.58 5.00 16.33
C GLY A 20 -13.05 5.94 15.21
N ASP A 21 -13.34 7.19 15.52
CA ASP A 21 -13.80 8.17 14.52
C ASP A 21 -12.73 8.36 13.43
N PHE A 22 -13.22 8.47 12.20
CA PHE A 22 -12.38 8.75 11.05
C PHE A 22 -11.86 10.18 11.10
N ILE A 23 -10.54 10.35 10.97
CA ILE A 23 -9.89 11.67 10.90
C ILE A 23 -9.48 11.98 9.46
N SER A 24 -8.72 11.08 8.83
CA SER A 24 -8.24 11.29 7.46
C SER A 24 -7.79 9.98 6.81
N ALA A 25 -7.80 9.97 5.48
CA ALA A 25 -7.11 8.97 4.66
C ALA A 25 -6.66 9.59 3.34
N SER A 26 -5.50 9.18 2.85
CA SER A 26 -5.02 9.53 1.51
C SER A 26 -4.28 8.38 0.88
N GLU A 27 -4.17 8.41 -0.45
CA GLU A 27 -3.46 7.42 -1.23
C GLU A 27 -1.94 7.49 -0.97
N MET A 28 -1.35 6.40 -0.50
CA MET A 28 0.11 6.22 -0.43
C MET A 28 0.69 5.62 -1.71
N SER A 29 -0.13 5.03 -2.54
CA SER A 29 0.25 4.45 -3.84
C SER A 29 -0.82 4.73 -4.88
N GLN A 30 -0.61 4.28 -6.11
CA GLN A 30 -1.68 4.30 -7.10
C GLN A 30 -2.83 3.39 -6.67
N VAL A 31 -4.06 3.89 -6.78
CA VAL A 31 -5.31 3.21 -6.45
C VAL A 31 -6.23 3.29 -7.65
N SER A 32 -6.83 2.17 -8.07
CA SER A 32 -7.84 2.14 -9.13
C SER A 32 -9.15 1.46 -8.72
N TRP A 33 -9.14 0.68 -7.65
CA TRP A 33 -10.32 -0.04 -7.18
C TRP A 33 -11.35 0.87 -6.48
N ALA A 34 -10.95 2.07 -6.05
CA ALA A 34 -11.81 3.07 -5.42
C ALA A 34 -11.54 4.45 -6.01
N THR A 35 -12.50 5.36 -5.92
CA THR A 35 -12.41 6.75 -6.41
C THR A 35 -12.06 7.75 -5.30
N GLY A 36 -11.76 7.29 -4.12
CA GLY A 36 -11.45 8.07 -2.93
C GLY A 36 -12.10 7.48 -1.69
N VAL A 37 -12.03 8.20 -0.58
CA VAL A 37 -12.63 7.82 0.72
C VAL A 37 -13.69 8.85 1.11
N ASP A 38 -14.86 8.39 1.51
CA ASP A 38 -15.92 9.24 2.04
C ASP A 38 -15.43 9.93 3.34
N PRO A 39 -15.37 11.27 3.38
CA PRO A 39 -14.80 11.99 4.52
C PRO A 39 -15.67 11.90 5.80
N LYS A 40 -16.92 11.47 5.70
CA LYS A 40 -17.81 11.32 6.86
C LYS A 40 -17.70 9.95 7.51
N THR A 41 -17.51 8.92 6.71
CA THR A 41 -17.56 7.53 7.16
C THR A 41 -16.19 6.83 7.16
N GLY A 42 -15.20 7.39 6.46
CA GLY A 42 -13.91 6.75 6.23
C GLY A 42 -13.97 5.54 5.30
N ARG A 43 -15.11 5.30 4.64
CA ARG A 43 -15.28 4.17 3.73
C ARG A 43 -14.82 4.53 2.32
N PRO A 44 -14.07 3.64 1.66
CA PRO A 44 -13.72 3.85 0.25
C PRO A 44 -14.96 3.81 -0.66
N ASN A 45 -15.00 4.71 -1.64
CA ASN A 45 -16.00 4.71 -2.71
C ASN A 45 -15.50 3.77 -3.82
N VAL A 46 -16.03 2.55 -3.84
CA VAL A 46 -15.59 1.51 -4.80
C VAL A 46 -15.90 1.95 -6.23
N HIS A 47 -14.88 1.85 -7.11
CA HIS A 47 -15.08 2.13 -8.54
C HIS A 47 -15.97 1.04 -9.17
N PRO A 48 -17.00 1.38 -9.98
CA PRO A 48 -17.88 0.38 -10.57
C PRO A 48 -17.15 -0.69 -11.38
N ASP A 49 -16.09 -0.31 -12.09
CA ASP A 49 -15.27 -1.24 -12.87
C ASP A 49 -14.28 -2.08 -12.04
N ALA A 50 -14.18 -1.85 -10.74
CA ALA A 50 -13.45 -2.71 -9.83
C ALA A 50 -14.28 -3.92 -9.36
N MET A 51 -15.57 -3.92 -9.61
CA MET A 51 -16.45 -5.08 -9.33
C MET A 51 -16.22 -6.18 -10.36
N TYR A 52 -16.24 -7.43 -9.89
CA TYR A 52 -16.02 -8.61 -10.74
C TYR A 52 -17.05 -9.71 -10.46
N SER A 53 -17.24 -10.60 -11.45
CA SER A 53 -18.08 -11.78 -11.38
C SER A 53 -17.38 -12.96 -12.08
N ASP A 54 -18.07 -14.05 -12.31
CA ASP A 54 -17.60 -15.17 -13.13
C ASP A 54 -17.71 -14.89 -14.66
N GLU A 55 -18.42 -13.80 -15.02
CA GLU A 55 -18.61 -13.36 -16.42
C GLU A 55 -17.80 -12.10 -16.76
N ARG A 56 -17.33 -11.35 -15.76
CA ARG A 56 -16.57 -10.10 -15.90
C ARG A 56 -15.47 -10.03 -14.86
N GLY A 57 -14.23 -9.89 -15.30
CA GLY A 57 -13.08 -9.67 -14.43
C GLY A 57 -12.68 -8.19 -14.31
N THR A 58 -11.76 -7.94 -13.38
CA THR A 58 -11.12 -6.63 -13.22
C THR A 58 -9.66 -6.77 -12.88
N THR A 59 -8.84 -5.79 -13.30
CA THR A 59 -7.44 -5.63 -12.86
C THR A 59 -7.33 -4.31 -12.12
N VAL A 60 -6.89 -4.34 -10.87
CA VAL A 60 -6.86 -3.16 -10.00
C VAL A 60 -5.49 -2.93 -9.36
N TYR A 61 -5.26 -1.68 -8.93
CA TYR A 61 -4.15 -1.18 -8.12
C TYR A 61 -4.65 -0.74 -6.75
N PRO A 62 -3.86 -0.92 -5.68
CA PRO A 62 -2.93 -2.00 -5.50
C PRO A 62 -3.65 -3.26 -5.03
N VAL A 63 -3.02 -4.41 -5.14
CA VAL A 63 -3.50 -5.60 -4.43
C VAL A 63 -2.93 -5.67 -3.00
N GLN A 64 -1.69 -5.25 -2.84
CA GLN A 64 -0.99 -5.21 -1.55
C GLN A 64 0.07 -4.12 -1.55
N MET A 65 -0.29 -2.88 -1.21
CA MET A 65 0.70 -1.82 -1.06
C MET A 65 1.62 -2.07 0.13
N HIS A 66 1.05 -2.34 1.28
CA HIS A 66 1.72 -2.67 2.54
C HIS A 66 1.10 -3.92 3.13
N ASN A 67 1.86 -4.76 3.83
CA ASN A 67 1.35 -6.01 4.39
C ASN A 67 1.90 -6.23 5.83
N THR A 68 2.78 -7.21 6.00
CA THR A 68 3.26 -7.66 7.31
C THR A 68 4.55 -6.98 7.78
N SER A 69 5.25 -6.28 6.89
CA SER A 69 6.46 -5.53 7.25
C SER A 69 6.10 -4.41 8.24
N GLN A 70 6.78 -4.35 9.40
CA GLN A 70 6.47 -3.35 10.41
C GLN A 70 6.79 -1.95 9.93
N MET A 71 5.87 -1.02 10.16
CA MET A 71 6.09 0.41 10.05
C MET A 71 6.53 0.97 11.40
N SER A 72 7.26 2.09 11.41
CA SER A 72 7.67 2.77 12.63
C SER A 72 7.30 4.26 12.59
N PHE A 73 7.03 4.84 13.77
CA PHE A 73 6.75 6.26 13.95
C PHE A 73 7.88 6.92 14.72
N ASN A 74 8.33 8.08 14.27
CA ASN A 74 9.30 8.90 15.00
C ASN A 74 8.63 10.18 15.51
N PRO A 75 8.45 10.35 16.82
CA PRO A 75 7.79 11.55 17.37
C PRO A 75 8.60 12.85 17.19
N ALA A 76 9.93 12.76 17.00
CA ALA A 76 10.76 13.94 16.77
C ALA A 76 10.59 14.53 15.37
N THR A 77 10.38 13.68 14.37
CA THR A 77 10.12 14.10 12.98
C THR A 77 8.63 14.22 12.67
N GLY A 78 7.76 13.57 13.45
CA GLY A 78 6.33 13.44 13.17
C GLY A 78 6.01 12.49 12.01
N LEU A 79 6.99 11.73 11.49
CA LEU A 79 6.86 10.89 10.30
C LEU A 79 6.64 9.42 10.65
N VAL A 80 5.88 8.73 9.79
CA VAL A 80 5.73 7.27 9.77
C VAL A 80 6.54 6.70 8.61
N TYR A 81 7.38 5.71 8.90
CA TYR A 81 8.20 5.05 7.88
C TYR A 81 7.55 3.73 7.51
N VAL A 82 7.15 3.62 6.25
CA VAL A 82 6.32 2.52 5.75
C VAL A 82 7.00 1.83 4.58
N PRO A 83 7.36 0.54 4.70
CA PRO A 83 7.76 -0.27 3.55
C PRO A 83 6.56 -0.51 2.64
N ILE A 84 6.60 -0.06 1.40
CA ILE A 84 5.50 -0.23 0.44
C ILE A 84 5.98 -0.81 -0.88
N ALA A 85 5.08 -1.55 -1.55
CA ALA A 85 5.25 -1.95 -2.93
C ALA A 85 4.53 -0.96 -3.85
N VAL A 86 5.24 -0.43 -4.83
CA VAL A 86 4.66 0.39 -5.89
C VAL A 86 4.34 -0.48 -7.10
N GLU A 87 3.31 -0.12 -7.87
CA GLU A 87 2.85 -0.83 -9.08
C GLU A 87 2.47 -2.31 -8.83
N ASN A 88 1.79 -2.59 -7.74
CA ASN A 88 1.32 -3.92 -7.39
C ASN A 88 -0.14 -4.10 -7.88
N THR A 89 -0.34 -4.88 -8.93
CA THR A 89 -1.65 -5.15 -9.52
C THR A 89 -2.08 -6.60 -9.35
N PHE A 90 -3.37 -6.83 -9.41
CA PHE A 90 -3.93 -8.18 -9.50
C PHE A 90 -5.22 -8.19 -10.31
N SER A 91 -5.44 -9.32 -11.00
CA SER A 91 -6.65 -9.57 -11.78
C SER A 91 -7.59 -10.49 -11.02
N PHE A 92 -8.82 -10.05 -10.86
CA PHE A 92 -9.87 -10.77 -10.14
C PHE A 92 -10.95 -11.23 -11.11
N VAL A 93 -11.27 -12.52 -11.07
CA VAL A 93 -12.42 -13.15 -11.73
C VAL A 93 -12.99 -14.15 -10.73
N ALA A 94 -14.29 -14.17 -10.49
CA ALA A 94 -14.90 -15.13 -9.60
C ALA A 94 -14.89 -16.54 -10.23
N SER A 95 -14.70 -17.55 -9.40
CA SER A 95 -14.79 -18.95 -9.85
C SER A 95 -16.26 -19.33 -10.03
N LYS A 96 -16.62 -19.77 -11.22
CA LYS A 96 -17.98 -20.27 -11.51
C LYS A 96 -18.27 -21.52 -10.68
N GLY A 97 -19.43 -21.56 -10.03
CA GLY A 97 -19.85 -22.71 -9.23
C GLY A 97 -18.93 -23.06 -8.07
N TYR A 98 -18.26 -22.04 -7.48
CA TYR A 98 -17.31 -22.23 -6.40
C TYR A 98 -17.95 -22.91 -5.17
N THR A 99 -17.29 -23.98 -4.70
CA THR A 99 -17.64 -24.64 -3.44
C THR A 99 -16.40 -24.67 -2.53
N PRO A 100 -16.49 -24.16 -1.29
CA PRO A 100 -15.36 -24.18 -0.36
C PRO A 100 -14.92 -25.61 -0.02
N THR A 101 -13.60 -25.81 0.04
CA THR A 101 -13.01 -27.09 0.47
C THR A 101 -12.48 -26.92 1.89
N PRO A 102 -12.96 -27.71 2.88
CA PRO A 102 -12.47 -27.68 4.25
C PRO A 102 -10.94 -27.90 4.32
N GLY A 103 -10.23 -27.09 5.12
CA GLY A 103 -8.78 -27.21 5.32
C GLY A 103 -7.91 -26.64 4.19
N ALA A 104 -8.49 -26.13 3.10
CA ALA A 104 -7.76 -25.47 2.01
C ALA A 104 -7.90 -23.94 2.06
N GLN A 105 -7.04 -23.24 1.32
CA GLN A 105 -7.24 -21.80 1.06
C GLN A 105 -8.41 -21.61 0.10
N ASN A 106 -9.42 -20.88 0.55
CA ASN A 106 -10.69 -20.70 -0.15
C ASN A 106 -10.88 -19.25 -0.58
N PHE A 107 -10.42 -18.88 -1.77
CA PHE A 107 -10.54 -17.53 -2.28
C PHE A 107 -11.80 -17.26 -3.12
N GLY A 108 -12.41 -18.29 -3.69
CA GLY A 108 -13.52 -18.14 -4.64
C GLY A 108 -13.09 -17.43 -5.94
N LEU A 109 -11.80 -17.38 -6.21
CA LEU A 109 -11.20 -16.67 -7.34
C LEU A 109 -10.58 -17.64 -8.34
N ASN A 110 -10.66 -17.28 -9.60
CA ASN A 110 -9.87 -17.88 -10.67
C ASN A 110 -8.49 -17.18 -10.71
N LEU A 111 -7.51 -17.74 -9.98
CA LEU A 111 -6.17 -17.18 -9.82
C LEU A 111 -5.33 -17.19 -11.11
N GLY A 112 -5.83 -17.77 -12.18
CA GLY A 112 -5.16 -17.77 -13.49
C GLY A 112 -5.43 -16.54 -14.35
N GLY A 113 -6.14 -15.55 -13.83
CA GLY A 113 -6.59 -14.39 -14.59
C GLY A 113 -7.68 -14.74 -15.62
N ALA A 114 -7.86 -13.88 -16.62
CA ALA A 114 -8.86 -14.07 -17.68
C ALA A 114 -8.51 -15.29 -18.58
N ARG A 115 -8.92 -16.47 -18.18
CA ARG A 115 -8.93 -17.64 -19.06
C ARG A 115 -10.29 -17.72 -19.76
N GLY A 116 -10.29 -17.93 -21.08
CA GLY A 116 -11.50 -18.20 -21.84
C GLY A 116 -12.29 -16.99 -22.31
N GLY A 117 -11.65 -15.83 -22.56
CA GLY A 117 -12.31 -14.69 -23.20
C GLY A 117 -13.24 -13.87 -22.32
N ILE A 118 -13.14 -14.02 -20.99
CA ILE A 118 -13.88 -13.17 -20.04
C ILE A 118 -13.44 -11.71 -20.17
N PRO A 119 -14.36 -10.77 -20.38
CA PRO A 119 -14.04 -9.34 -20.48
C PRO A 119 -13.38 -8.84 -19.17
N MET A 120 -12.27 -8.10 -19.30
CA MET A 120 -11.53 -7.55 -18.17
C MET A 120 -11.66 -6.03 -18.15
N ALA A 121 -12.14 -5.48 -17.03
CA ALA A 121 -12.07 -4.06 -16.75
C ALA A 121 -10.70 -3.69 -16.15
N SER A 122 -10.27 -2.47 -16.37
CA SER A 122 -9.06 -1.90 -15.75
C SER A 122 -9.33 -0.42 -15.47
N PRO A 123 -9.92 -0.11 -14.31
CA PRO A 123 -10.20 1.28 -13.97
C PRO A 123 -8.88 2.07 -13.88
N PRO A 124 -8.87 3.34 -14.33
CA PRO A 124 -7.66 4.15 -14.35
C PRO A 124 -7.16 4.40 -12.91
N PRO A 125 -5.84 4.23 -12.67
CA PRO A 125 -5.26 4.53 -11.38
C PRO A 125 -5.16 6.04 -11.14
N HIS A 126 -5.28 6.43 -9.87
CA HIS A 126 -4.98 7.76 -9.35
C HIS A 126 -4.10 7.66 -8.11
N GLY A 127 -3.63 8.80 -7.58
CA GLY A 127 -2.71 8.84 -6.44
C GLY A 127 -1.26 9.05 -6.87
N PRO A 128 -0.30 8.99 -5.93
CA PRO A 128 1.07 9.40 -6.19
C PRO A 128 1.79 8.46 -7.16
N GLU A 129 2.38 9.05 -8.20
CA GLU A 129 3.33 8.40 -9.08
C GLU A 129 4.74 8.86 -8.72
N ARG A 130 5.66 7.93 -8.52
CA ARG A 130 7.04 8.22 -8.16
C ARG A 130 7.96 8.01 -9.34
N LYS A 131 8.94 8.90 -9.49
CA LYS A 131 9.92 8.84 -10.57
C LYS A 131 11.34 8.74 -10.02
N ASN A 132 12.15 7.97 -10.71
CA ASN A 132 13.59 7.94 -10.53
C ASN A 132 14.22 9.27 -11.00
N PRO A 133 15.47 9.58 -10.63
CA PRO A 133 16.17 10.79 -11.11
C PRO A 133 16.27 10.90 -12.64
N ASP A 134 16.24 9.76 -13.36
CA ASP A 134 16.26 9.71 -14.83
C ASP A 134 14.86 9.91 -15.46
N GLY A 135 13.83 10.16 -14.66
CA GLY A 135 12.45 10.34 -15.09
C GLY A 135 11.65 9.05 -15.30
N SER A 136 12.26 7.87 -15.23
CA SER A 136 11.57 6.60 -15.29
C SER A 136 10.68 6.37 -14.05
N LYS A 137 9.62 5.59 -14.20
CA LYS A 137 8.78 5.21 -13.07
C LYS A 137 9.55 4.37 -12.05
N VAL A 138 9.36 4.67 -10.77
CA VAL A 138 9.81 3.79 -9.69
C VAL A 138 8.97 2.52 -9.70
N ARG A 139 9.65 1.37 -9.67
CA ARG A 139 9.05 0.03 -9.63
C ARG A 139 9.54 -0.74 -8.42
N GLY A 140 8.76 -1.73 -7.99
CA GLY A 140 9.13 -2.62 -6.89
C GLY A 140 8.87 -2.00 -5.52
N GLY A 141 9.80 -2.18 -4.58
CA GLY A 141 9.65 -1.74 -3.20
C GLY A 141 10.36 -0.45 -2.89
N ILE A 142 9.78 0.34 -2.00
CA ILE A 142 10.37 1.55 -1.42
C ILE A 142 10.15 1.60 0.09
N LEU A 143 10.95 2.42 0.76
CA LEU A 143 10.64 2.98 2.07
C LEU A 143 10.04 4.37 1.87
N SER A 144 8.82 4.58 2.32
CA SER A 144 8.13 5.88 2.28
C SER A 144 8.13 6.51 3.67
N ALA A 145 8.57 7.76 3.78
CA ALA A 145 8.41 8.58 4.98
C ALA A 145 7.16 9.46 4.82
N TRP A 146 6.12 9.10 5.52
CA TRP A 146 4.79 9.68 5.43
C TRP A 146 4.50 10.63 6.58
N ASP A 147 4.01 11.80 6.25
CA ASP A 147 3.51 12.77 7.24
C ASP A 147 2.00 12.52 7.46
N PRO A 148 1.60 11.94 8.60
CA PRO A 148 0.20 11.60 8.86
C PRO A 148 -0.70 12.82 9.11
N ALA A 149 -0.11 13.98 9.45
CA ALA A 149 -0.85 15.21 9.70
C ALA A 149 -1.25 15.90 8.40
N THR A 150 -0.35 15.94 7.43
CA THR A 150 -0.59 16.53 6.10
C THR A 150 -1.05 15.51 5.06
N GLN A 151 -0.96 14.23 5.37
CA GLN A 151 -1.26 13.12 4.46
C GLN A 151 -0.42 13.19 3.17
N LYS A 152 0.90 13.46 3.34
CA LYS A 152 1.85 13.59 2.22
C LYS A 152 3.15 12.85 2.50
N GLU A 153 3.73 12.32 1.43
CA GLU A 153 5.09 11.80 1.47
C GLU A 153 6.09 12.95 1.56
N ARG A 154 7.03 12.83 2.50
CA ARG A 154 8.13 13.79 2.69
C ARG A 154 9.37 13.41 1.88
N TRP A 155 9.68 12.11 1.90
CA TRP A 155 10.73 11.52 1.09
C TRP A 155 10.48 10.02 0.89
N PHE A 156 11.16 9.42 -0.05
CA PHE A 156 11.21 7.96 -0.20
C PHE A 156 12.61 7.49 -0.58
N ALA A 157 12.90 6.23 -0.28
CA ALA A 157 14.13 5.56 -0.68
C ALA A 157 13.82 4.23 -1.39
N LEU A 158 14.63 3.88 -2.40
CA LEU A 158 14.46 2.66 -3.18
C LEU A 158 14.86 1.42 -2.38
N GLY A 159 14.12 0.34 -2.60
CA GLY A 159 14.34 -0.96 -1.98
C GLY A 159 13.35 -1.27 -0.85
N GLY A 160 13.35 -2.52 -0.42
CA GLY A 160 12.41 -3.00 0.58
C GLY A 160 11.05 -3.40 -0.01
N GLY A 161 10.01 -2.69 0.35
CA GLY A 161 8.63 -3.03 -0.02
C GLY A 161 7.99 -4.05 0.93
N GLN A 162 6.82 -4.56 0.56
CA GLN A 162 6.00 -5.43 1.42
C GLN A 162 6.63 -6.77 1.78
N SER A 163 7.60 -7.24 1.01
CA SER A 163 8.31 -8.51 1.22
C SER A 163 9.68 -8.33 1.87
N GLY A 164 10.06 -7.08 2.19
CA GLY A 164 11.23 -6.76 2.98
C GLY A 164 10.98 -6.97 4.47
N GLY A 165 11.97 -6.65 5.28
CA GLY A 165 11.79 -6.53 6.71
C GLY A 165 11.08 -5.23 7.09
N GLY A 166 10.80 -5.07 8.38
CA GLY A 166 10.22 -3.86 8.92
C GLY A 166 11.22 -2.72 9.08
N THR A 167 10.74 -1.67 9.72
CA THR A 167 11.52 -0.48 10.04
C THR A 167 11.61 -0.27 11.54
N VAL A 168 12.71 0.36 11.96
CA VAL A 168 12.90 0.88 13.31
C VAL A 168 13.38 2.32 13.21
N SER A 169 12.72 3.25 13.90
CA SER A 169 13.17 4.64 14.02
C SER A 169 13.81 4.88 15.39
N LEU A 170 14.89 5.65 15.41
CA LEU A 170 15.67 5.97 16.59
C LEU A 170 15.55 7.47 16.91
N ALA A 171 15.69 7.82 18.21
CA ALA A 171 15.68 9.22 18.66
C ALA A 171 16.84 10.05 18.09
N SER A 172 17.90 9.39 17.61
CA SER A 172 19.09 10.00 16.99
C SER A 172 18.90 10.43 15.54
N ASN A 173 17.68 10.67 15.08
CA ASN A 173 17.34 11.00 13.69
C ASN A 173 17.75 9.90 12.68
N VAL A 174 17.62 8.65 13.03
CA VAL A 174 17.93 7.50 12.16
C VAL A 174 16.70 6.63 11.99
N VAL A 175 16.45 6.19 10.76
CA VAL A 175 15.53 5.08 10.45
C VAL A 175 16.32 3.96 9.80
N ILE A 176 16.08 2.74 10.28
CA ILE A 176 16.72 1.51 9.80
C ILE A 176 15.65 0.64 9.15
N GLN A 177 15.99 0.05 8.01
CA GLN A 177 15.14 -0.92 7.31
C GLN A 177 15.94 -2.17 6.98
N THR A 178 15.33 -3.34 7.22
CA THR A 178 15.83 -4.62 6.70
C THR A 178 15.22 -4.90 5.33
N LEU A 179 15.96 -5.54 4.44
CA LEU A 179 15.53 -5.91 3.10
C LEU A 179 15.39 -7.43 2.96
N GLY A 180 14.52 -7.86 2.05
CA GLY A 180 14.28 -9.29 1.79
C GLY A 180 15.50 -10.07 1.27
N ASN A 181 16.54 -9.38 0.80
CA ASN A 181 17.83 -9.96 0.39
C ASN A 181 18.87 -10.05 1.52
N GLY A 182 18.46 -9.82 2.77
CA GLY A 182 19.35 -9.86 3.95
C GLY A 182 20.17 -8.59 4.20
N ARG A 183 20.02 -7.55 3.37
CA ARG A 183 20.71 -6.26 3.59
C ARG A 183 19.96 -5.42 4.62
N LEU A 184 20.72 -4.53 5.26
CA LEU A 184 20.22 -3.53 6.18
C LEU A 184 20.59 -2.17 5.63
N LYS A 185 19.60 -1.27 5.56
CA LYS A 185 19.79 0.13 5.15
C LYS A 185 19.47 1.05 6.31
N ALA A 186 20.17 2.18 6.37
CA ALA A 186 19.86 3.25 7.30
C ALA A 186 19.84 4.61 6.60
N PHE A 187 18.94 5.47 7.06
CA PHE A 187 18.72 6.81 6.50
C PHE A 187 18.55 7.84 7.62
N THR A 188 18.82 9.12 7.33
CA THR A 188 18.35 10.17 8.21
C THR A 188 16.83 10.20 8.22
N ALA A 189 16.24 10.23 9.42
CA ALA A 189 14.78 10.08 9.58
C ALA A 189 14.01 11.28 8.98
N ASP A 190 14.56 12.48 9.06
CA ASP A 190 13.94 13.72 8.58
C ASP A 190 14.02 13.91 7.05
N LYS A 191 15.12 13.47 6.40
CA LYS A 191 15.41 13.79 5.00
C LYS A 191 15.61 12.56 4.10
N GLY A 192 15.82 11.37 4.66
CA GLY A 192 16.08 10.16 3.88
C GLY A 192 17.48 10.10 3.27
N GLU A 193 18.43 10.88 3.78
CA GLU A 193 19.83 10.79 3.34
C GLU A 193 20.42 9.44 3.75
N PRO A 194 21.08 8.70 2.83
CA PRO A 194 21.62 7.39 3.14
C PRO A 194 22.77 7.46 4.14
N LEU A 195 22.72 6.64 5.17
CA LEU A 195 23.75 6.47 6.20
C LEU A 195 24.44 5.12 6.10
N LEU A 196 23.71 4.08 5.66
CA LEU A 196 24.19 2.73 5.43
C LEU A 196 23.42 2.11 4.26
N ASP A 197 24.14 1.44 3.35
CA ASP A 197 23.56 0.72 2.20
C ASP A 197 24.22 -0.66 2.00
#